data_7833613da2d246cd8855855b75189dba
#
_entry.id   7833613da2d246cd8855855b75189dba
#
_cell.length_a   1.000
_cell.length_b   1.000
_cell.length_c   1.000
_cell.angle_alpha   90.00
_cell.angle_beta   90.00
_cell.angle_gamma   90.00
#
_symmetry.space_group_name_H-M   'P 1'
#
loop_
_entity.id
_entity.type
_entity.pdbx_description
1 polymer ?
#
loop_
_entity_poly.entity_id
_entity_poly.type
_entity_poly.pdbx_seq_one_letter_code
_entity_poly.pdbx_strand_id
1 'polypeptide(L)'
;MGKEALHILIGITISGEKEILSYELFPTESPENYKDMLEDLKKRGLNRVLLFVTDGLKGIKEKLEEAFPKAKYQTCWMHVIRNILLKVRSKDKVEISEDLKAVYQASTKDEAETNLALFIDKYKEKYPKVTNSLLDVRDCLFTYYLFPKSIRRSIYTTNIIENYNKHLKKGIKKKEQFPNEQSLNRYVCVSACEYNVKYAGISHYGFSIAKEELENMIEEIYI
;
A
#
# COMPACT_ATOMS: atom_id res chain seq x y z
N MET A 1 -0.43 19.82 -22.14
CA MET A 1 -0.37 19.57 -20.70
C MET A 1 0.59 18.43 -20.46
N GLY A 2 1.59 18.62 -19.60
CA GLY A 2 2.49 17.54 -19.18
C GLY A 2 1.71 16.44 -18.46
N LYS A 3 2.24 15.21 -18.42
CA LYS A 3 1.68 14.14 -17.59
C LYS A 3 2.06 14.44 -16.14
N GLU A 4 1.11 14.94 -15.35
CA GLU A 4 1.29 15.12 -13.93
C GLU A 4 0.93 13.81 -13.19
N ALA A 5 1.65 13.52 -12.13
CA ALA A 5 1.40 12.39 -11.25
C ALA A 5 0.58 12.87 -10.04
N LEU A 6 -0.58 12.28 -9.81
CA LEU A 6 -1.37 12.51 -8.62
C LEU A 6 -0.96 11.53 -7.53
N HIS A 7 -0.39 12.06 -6.45
CA HIS A 7 -0.02 11.32 -5.26
C HIS A 7 -1.16 11.39 -4.25
N ILE A 8 -1.47 10.26 -3.62
CA ILE A 8 -2.57 10.17 -2.65
C ILE A 8 -2.11 9.35 -1.45
N LEU A 9 -2.36 9.86 -0.25
CA LEU A 9 -2.19 9.16 1.01
C LEU A 9 -3.56 8.87 1.63
N ILE A 10 -3.85 7.58 1.82
CA ILE A 10 -5.04 7.10 2.52
C ILE A 10 -4.62 6.51 3.85
N GLY A 11 -5.23 6.97 4.94
CA GLY A 11 -5.10 6.37 6.25
C GLY A 11 -6.25 5.43 6.58
N ILE A 12 -5.97 4.49 7.48
CA ILE A 12 -6.97 3.70 8.19
C ILE A 12 -6.68 3.86 9.67
N THR A 13 -7.67 4.33 10.42
CA THR A 13 -7.55 4.45 11.87
C THR A 13 -7.54 3.08 12.53
N ILE A 14 -7.14 3.00 13.80
CA ILE A 14 -7.24 1.77 14.59
C ILE A 14 -8.69 1.27 14.74
N SER A 15 -9.67 2.16 14.65
CA SER A 15 -11.11 1.82 14.58
C SER A 15 -11.55 1.32 13.20
N GLY A 16 -10.68 1.42 12.19
CA GLY A 16 -10.95 0.96 10.83
C GLY A 16 -11.57 1.99 9.89
N GLU A 17 -11.71 3.23 10.30
CA GLU A 17 -12.21 4.29 9.43
C GLU A 17 -11.17 4.67 8.39
N LYS A 18 -11.62 4.85 7.15
CA LYS A 18 -10.75 5.20 6.01
C LYS A 18 -10.86 6.67 5.70
N GLU A 19 -9.71 7.33 5.52
CA GLU A 19 -9.64 8.74 5.22
C GLU A 19 -8.57 9.06 4.19
N ILE A 20 -8.88 9.92 3.22
CA ILE A 20 -7.87 10.56 2.38
C ILE A 20 -7.19 11.62 3.24
N LEU A 21 -5.94 11.39 3.59
CA LEU A 21 -5.16 12.25 4.46
C LEU A 21 -4.50 13.39 3.71
N SER A 22 -4.02 13.12 2.50
CA SER A 22 -3.38 14.09 1.63
C SER A 22 -3.46 13.65 0.17
N TYR A 23 -3.45 14.61 -0.74
CA TYR A 23 -3.26 14.43 -2.16
C TYR A 23 -2.51 15.62 -2.74
N GLU A 24 -1.62 15.37 -3.69
CA GLU A 24 -0.80 16.39 -4.33
C GLU A 24 -0.58 16.04 -5.81
N LEU A 25 -0.49 17.08 -6.65
CA LEU A 25 -0.12 16.96 -8.06
C LEU A 25 1.35 17.33 -8.21
N PHE A 26 2.14 16.40 -8.73
CA PHE A 26 3.55 16.64 -9.01
C PHE A 26 3.86 16.36 -10.48
N PRO A 27 4.87 17.02 -11.07
CA PRO A 27 5.28 16.76 -12.45
C PRO A 27 5.73 15.32 -12.68
N THR A 28 6.31 14.69 -11.65
CA THR A 28 6.83 13.32 -11.71
C THR A 28 6.57 12.61 -10.39
N GLU A 29 6.54 11.28 -10.43
CA GLU A 29 6.51 10.46 -9.23
C GLU A 29 7.92 10.32 -8.66
N SER A 30 8.14 10.77 -7.41
CA SER A 30 9.39 10.63 -6.70
C SER A 30 9.19 10.35 -5.20
N PRO A 31 10.16 9.70 -4.53
CA PRO A 31 10.11 9.51 -3.07
C PRO A 31 10.11 10.81 -2.28
N GLU A 32 10.78 11.86 -2.79
CA GLU A 32 10.84 13.18 -2.17
C GLU A 32 9.46 13.83 -2.05
N ASN A 33 8.61 13.66 -3.07
CA ASN A 33 7.24 14.18 -3.03
C ASN A 33 6.46 13.59 -1.86
N TYR A 34 6.64 12.30 -1.57
CA TYR A 34 6.02 11.66 -0.41
C TYR A 34 6.57 12.18 0.91
N LYS A 35 7.88 12.50 0.97
CA LYS A 35 8.47 13.11 2.17
C LYS A 35 7.79 14.44 2.51
N ASP A 36 7.62 15.33 1.54
CA ASP A 36 6.97 16.63 1.74
C ASP A 36 5.51 16.46 2.22
N MET A 37 4.77 15.54 1.62
CA MET A 37 3.40 15.21 2.04
C MET A 37 3.35 14.67 3.48
N LEU A 38 4.31 13.83 3.88
CA LEU A 38 4.39 13.27 5.23
C LEU A 38 4.76 14.32 6.27
N GLU A 39 5.66 15.26 5.94
CA GLU A 39 6.02 16.38 6.79
C GLU A 39 4.80 17.31 7.02
N ASP A 40 3.99 17.55 6.00
CA ASP A 40 2.73 18.29 6.15
C ASP A 40 1.77 17.55 7.09
N LEU A 41 1.59 16.25 6.92
CA LEU A 41 0.75 15.44 7.79
C LEU A 41 1.21 15.48 9.25
N LYS A 42 2.54 15.49 9.50
CA LYS A 42 3.09 15.68 10.85
C LYS A 42 2.71 17.03 11.43
N LYS A 43 2.84 18.12 10.67
CA LYS A 43 2.45 19.47 11.10
C LYS A 43 0.96 19.55 11.43
N ARG A 44 0.13 18.76 10.71
CA ARG A 44 -1.31 18.62 10.96
C ARG A 44 -1.67 17.66 12.11
N GLY A 45 -0.68 17.07 12.79
CA GLY A 45 -0.88 16.27 14.00
C GLY A 45 -0.80 14.76 13.81
N LEU A 46 -0.41 14.24 12.62
CA LEU A 46 -0.16 12.81 12.45
C LEU A 46 1.17 12.43 13.11
N ASN A 47 1.14 11.90 14.33
CA ASN A 47 2.34 11.62 15.12
C ASN A 47 2.61 10.12 15.31
N ARG A 48 1.61 9.26 15.13
CA ARG A 48 1.69 7.83 15.39
C ARG A 48 1.19 7.04 14.19
N VAL A 49 2.08 6.27 13.57
CA VAL A 49 1.78 5.39 12.43
C VAL A 49 2.35 4.01 12.73
N LEU A 50 1.52 2.97 12.68
CA LEU A 50 1.96 1.60 12.89
C LEU A 50 2.57 0.98 11.63
N LEU A 51 1.98 1.26 10.46
CA LEU A 51 2.34 0.58 9.22
C LEU A 51 2.14 1.48 8.00
N PHE A 52 3.12 1.49 7.13
CA PHE A 52 2.98 1.96 5.75
C PHE A 52 2.88 0.77 4.79
N VAL A 53 1.96 0.86 3.83
CA VAL A 53 1.80 -0.12 2.75
C VAL A 53 1.91 0.61 1.41
N THR A 54 2.89 0.24 0.59
CA THR A 54 3.11 0.87 -0.72
C THR A 54 3.26 -0.15 -1.84
N ASP A 55 3.26 0.30 -3.08
CA ASP A 55 3.50 -0.51 -4.27
C ASP A 55 4.99 -0.81 -4.54
N GLY A 56 5.89 -0.26 -3.71
CA GLY A 56 7.32 -0.53 -3.79
C GLY A 56 8.08 0.45 -4.69
N LEU A 57 7.65 1.72 -4.76
CA LEU A 57 8.44 2.77 -5.39
C LEU A 57 9.86 2.78 -4.79
N LYS A 58 10.88 2.73 -5.65
CA LYS A 58 12.27 2.70 -5.21
C LYS A 58 12.62 3.94 -4.40
N GLY A 59 13.19 3.74 -3.21
CA GLY A 59 13.57 4.82 -2.29
C GLY A 59 12.44 5.34 -1.41
N ILE A 60 11.20 4.82 -1.54
CA ILE A 60 10.08 5.26 -0.70
C ILE A 60 10.23 4.80 0.74
N LYS A 61 10.75 3.59 0.96
CA LYS A 61 10.93 3.02 2.29
C LYS A 61 11.79 3.92 3.17
N GLU A 62 12.93 4.37 2.66
CA GLU A 62 13.86 5.25 3.34
C GLU A 62 13.19 6.57 3.75
N LYS A 63 12.37 7.15 2.86
CA LYS A 63 11.63 8.40 3.18
C LYS A 63 10.54 8.21 4.23
N LEU A 64 9.88 7.06 4.21
CA LEU A 64 8.90 6.70 5.25
C LEU A 64 9.58 6.49 6.60
N GLU A 65 10.72 5.79 6.63
CA GLU A 65 11.52 5.57 7.84
C GLU A 65 12.12 6.87 8.40
N GLU A 66 12.60 7.78 7.54
CA GLU A 66 13.04 9.13 7.94
C GLU A 66 11.88 9.91 8.61
N ALA A 67 10.68 9.86 8.03
CA ALA A 67 9.53 10.59 8.54
C ALA A 67 8.94 9.94 9.80
N PHE A 68 8.81 8.62 9.85
CA PHE A 68 8.18 7.86 10.94
C PHE A 68 9.04 6.64 11.31
N PRO A 69 10.14 6.82 12.05
CA PRO A 69 11.12 5.76 12.30
C PRO A 69 10.58 4.58 13.13
N LYS A 70 9.48 4.78 13.86
CA LYS A 70 8.82 3.71 14.62
C LYS A 70 7.80 2.89 13.80
N ALA A 71 7.38 3.40 12.64
CA ALA A 71 6.43 2.72 11.79
C ALA A 71 7.06 1.52 11.08
N LYS A 72 6.27 0.47 10.85
CA LYS A 72 6.67 -0.67 10.03
C LYS A 72 6.38 -0.39 8.56
N TYR A 73 7.01 -1.14 7.66
CA TYR A 73 6.84 -1.02 6.23
C TYR A 73 6.46 -2.36 5.61
N GLN A 74 5.46 -2.36 4.74
CA GLN A 74 4.97 -3.52 3.99
C GLN A 74 4.93 -3.21 2.50
N THR A 75 5.53 -4.04 1.67
CA THR A 75 5.37 -3.99 0.22
C THR A 75 4.08 -4.69 -0.19
N CYS A 76 3.29 -4.07 -1.06
CA CYS A 76 2.04 -4.63 -1.55
C CYS A 76 2.25 -5.92 -2.35
N TRP A 77 1.73 -7.03 -1.86
CA TRP A 77 1.81 -8.33 -2.53
C TRP A 77 1.19 -8.33 -3.93
N MET A 78 0.08 -7.62 -4.14
CA MET A 78 -0.58 -7.57 -5.44
C MET A 78 0.28 -6.89 -6.50
N HIS A 79 1.04 -5.86 -6.13
CA HIS A 79 2.00 -5.22 -7.03
C HIS A 79 3.21 -6.12 -7.31
N VAL A 80 3.73 -6.80 -6.31
CA VAL A 80 4.81 -7.80 -6.47
C VAL A 80 4.38 -8.89 -7.45
N ILE A 81 3.22 -9.50 -7.24
CA ILE A 81 2.68 -10.54 -8.12
C ILE A 81 2.49 -10.00 -9.55
N ARG A 82 1.88 -8.83 -9.71
CA ARG A 82 1.66 -8.20 -11.02
C ARG A 82 2.99 -8.01 -11.76
N ASN A 83 4.01 -7.50 -11.06
CA ASN A 83 5.34 -7.27 -11.63
C ASN A 83 6.03 -8.59 -12.03
N ILE A 84 5.84 -9.67 -11.28
CA ILE A 84 6.33 -11.01 -11.61
C ILE A 84 5.62 -11.54 -12.86
N LEU A 85 4.29 -11.48 -12.89
CA LEU A 85 3.50 -12.00 -14.00
C LEU A 85 3.74 -11.26 -15.33
N LEU A 86 4.24 -10.02 -15.29
CA LEU A 86 4.69 -9.30 -16.49
C LEU A 86 6.04 -9.82 -17.03
N LYS A 87 6.86 -10.47 -16.19
CA LYS A 87 8.22 -10.93 -16.53
C LYS A 87 8.30 -12.42 -16.87
N VAL A 88 7.19 -13.15 -16.79
CA VAL A 88 7.12 -14.59 -17.05
C VAL A 88 6.33 -14.92 -18.29
N ARG A 89 6.55 -16.10 -18.88
CA ARG A 89 5.84 -16.60 -20.07
C ARG A 89 4.36 -16.81 -19.75
N SER A 90 3.50 -16.56 -20.71
CA SER A 90 2.03 -16.66 -20.52
C SER A 90 1.59 -18.04 -20.02
N LYS A 91 2.21 -19.13 -20.51
CA LYS A 91 1.91 -20.50 -20.10
C LYS A 91 2.22 -20.82 -18.63
N ASP A 92 3.15 -20.08 -18.02
CA ASP A 92 3.60 -20.32 -16.64
C ASP A 92 2.86 -19.40 -15.63
N LYS A 93 2.06 -18.42 -16.10
CA LYS A 93 1.44 -17.40 -15.22
C LYS A 93 0.48 -18.00 -14.21
N VAL A 94 -0.29 -18.99 -14.60
CA VAL A 94 -1.31 -19.61 -13.71
C VAL A 94 -0.58 -20.30 -12.55
N GLU A 95 0.35 -21.19 -12.86
CA GLU A 95 1.13 -21.95 -11.88
C GLU A 95 1.90 -21.01 -10.93
N ILE A 96 2.62 -20.02 -11.46
CA ILE A 96 3.36 -19.03 -10.67
C ILE A 96 2.41 -18.24 -9.76
N SER A 97 1.22 -17.89 -10.23
CA SER A 97 0.23 -17.16 -9.43
C SER A 97 -0.29 -18.01 -8.27
N GLU A 98 -0.51 -19.30 -8.47
CA GLU A 98 -0.95 -20.24 -7.42
C GLU A 98 0.15 -20.47 -6.39
N ASP A 99 1.40 -20.69 -6.83
CA ASP A 99 2.54 -20.83 -5.93
C ASP A 99 2.76 -19.57 -5.08
N LEU A 100 2.71 -18.38 -5.68
CA LEU A 100 2.78 -17.12 -4.93
C LEU A 100 1.61 -16.94 -3.97
N LYS A 101 0.41 -17.40 -4.35
CA LYS A 101 -0.77 -17.36 -3.46
C LYS A 101 -0.53 -18.20 -2.21
N ALA A 102 0.09 -19.38 -2.33
CA ALA A 102 0.47 -20.20 -1.18
C ALA A 102 1.45 -19.46 -0.25
N VAL A 103 2.33 -18.61 -0.78
CA VAL A 103 3.24 -17.79 0.02
C VAL A 103 2.48 -16.75 0.85
N TYR A 104 1.72 -15.84 0.21
CA TYR A 104 1.13 -14.70 0.94
C TYR A 104 -0.17 -15.03 1.68
N GLN A 105 -0.77 -16.20 1.47
CA GLN A 105 -1.95 -16.68 2.20
C GLN A 105 -1.62 -17.75 3.24
N ALA A 106 -0.35 -18.04 3.48
CA ALA A 106 0.06 -18.96 4.52
C ALA A 106 -0.48 -18.55 5.89
N SER A 107 -0.72 -19.52 6.74
CA SER A 107 -1.33 -19.29 8.07
C SER A 107 -0.35 -18.65 9.04
N THR A 108 0.95 -18.96 8.90
CA THR A 108 2.03 -18.45 9.75
C THR A 108 3.15 -17.83 8.91
N LYS A 109 3.97 -17.00 9.53
CA LYS A 109 5.15 -16.42 8.89
C LYS A 109 6.14 -17.49 8.45
N ASP A 110 6.38 -18.49 9.29
CA ASP A 110 7.33 -19.57 9.00
C ASP A 110 6.89 -20.41 7.79
N GLU A 111 5.59 -20.70 7.70
CA GLU A 111 5.00 -21.36 6.52
C GLU A 111 5.16 -20.49 5.27
N ALA A 112 4.92 -19.18 5.37
CA ALA A 112 5.09 -18.26 4.26
C ALA A 112 6.55 -18.18 3.78
N GLU A 113 7.51 -18.12 4.70
CA GLU A 113 8.93 -18.13 4.39
C GLU A 113 9.39 -19.46 3.76
N THR A 114 8.85 -20.57 4.26
CA THR A 114 9.09 -21.90 3.67
C THR A 114 8.57 -21.98 2.24
N ASN A 115 7.34 -21.54 2.02
CA ASN A 115 6.71 -21.51 0.69
C ASN A 115 7.47 -20.58 -0.27
N LEU A 116 7.98 -19.44 0.22
CA LEU A 116 8.82 -18.53 -0.57
C LEU A 116 10.14 -19.21 -0.97
N ALA A 117 10.78 -19.95 -0.04
CA ALA A 117 12.01 -20.68 -0.34
C ALA A 117 11.78 -21.75 -1.41
N LEU A 118 10.69 -22.51 -1.32
CA LEU A 118 10.28 -23.50 -2.33
C LEU A 118 10.00 -22.83 -3.69
N PHE A 119 9.33 -21.69 -3.70
CA PHE A 119 9.09 -20.90 -4.91
C PHE A 119 10.42 -20.49 -5.56
N ILE A 120 11.34 -19.94 -4.77
CA ILE A 120 12.66 -19.51 -5.27
C ILE A 120 13.43 -20.69 -5.85
N ASP A 121 13.47 -21.82 -5.14
CA ASP A 121 14.17 -23.02 -5.62
C ASP A 121 13.60 -23.55 -6.94
N LYS A 122 12.26 -23.59 -7.04
CA LYS A 122 11.54 -24.04 -8.24
C LYS A 122 11.82 -23.18 -9.47
N TYR A 123 11.97 -21.85 -9.28
CA TYR A 123 12.01 -20.90 -10.40
C TYR A 123 13.35 -20.20 -10.63
N LYS A 124 14.36 -20.36 -9.77
CA LYS A 124 15.66 -19.67 -9.85
C LYS A 124 16.38 -19.87 -11.18
N GLU A 125 16.36 -21.08 -11.75
CA GLU A 125 17.01 -21.37 -13.03
C GLU A 125 16.23 -20.80 -14.22
N LYS A 126 14.90 -20.86 -14.17
CA LYS A 126 14.03 -20.45 -15.28
C LYS A 126 13.78 -18.95 -15.32
N TYR A 127 13.66 -18.33 -14.13
CA TYR A 127 13.31 -16.92 -13.94
C TYR A 127 14.19 -16.23 -12.88
N PRO A 128 15.53 -16.19 -13.05
CA PRO A 128 16.44 -15.65 -12.02
C PRO A 128 16.15 -14.19 -11.66
N LYS A 129 15.71 -13.35 -12.63
CA LYS A 129 15.33 -11.96 -12.37
C LYS A 129 14.09 -11.82 -11.51
N VAL A 130 13.17 -12.79 -11.56
CA VAL A 130 11.97 -12.83 -10.74
C VAL A 130 12.32 -13.20 -9.31
N THR A 131 13.07 -14.29 -9.14
CA THR A 131 13.48 -14.75 -7.80
C THR A 131 14.37 -13.75 -7.09
N ASN A 132 15.32 -13.11 -7.79
CA ASN A 132 16.13 -12.03 -7.22
C ASN A 132 15.27 -10.84 -6.79
N SER A 133 14.28 -10.43 -7.60
CA SER A 133 13.39 -9.32 -7.21
C SER A 133 12.52 -9.61 -5.98
N LEU A 134 12.24 -10.89 -5.67
CA LEU A 134 11.58 -11.27 -4.42
C LEU A 134 12.54 -11.23 -3.23
N LEU A 135 13.79 -11.67 -3.42
CA LEU A 135 14.83 -11.60 -2.39
C LEU A 135 15.13 -10.15 -1.99
N ASP A 136 15.19 -9.23 -2.97
CA ASP A 136 15.44 -7.79 -2.73
C ASP A 136 14.40 -7.13 -1.80
N VAL A 137 13.15 -7.61 -1.81
CA VAL A 137 12.07 -7.05 -1.00
C VAL A 137 11.62 -7.96 0.15
N ARG A 138 12.31 -9.10 0.38
CA ARG A 138 11.91 -10.14 1.33
C ARG A 138 11.57 -9.60 2.71
N ASP A 139 12.40 -8.71 3.23
CA ASP A 139 12.24 -8.16 4.59
C ASP A 139 10.95 -7.34 4.76
N CYS A 140 10.38 -6.88 3.64
CA CYS A 140 9.17 -6.06 3.62
C CYS A 140 7.91 -6.82 3.13
N LEU A 141 8.05 -8.12 2.80
CA LEU A 141 6.93 -8.93 2.29
C LEU A 141 6.05 -9.50 3.39
N PHE A 142 6.60 -9.74 4.58
CA PHE A 142 5.94 -10.48 5.66
C PHE A 142 5.65 -9.63 6.90
N THR A 143 5.79 -8.32 6.80
CA THR A 143 5.55 -7.38 7.91
C THR A 143 4.12 -7.47 8.44
N TYR A 144 3.13 -7.77 7.58
CA TYR A 144 1.74 -7.93 7.97
C TYR A 144 1.49 -9.05 8.99
N TYR A 145 2.41 -10.03 9.15
CA TYR A 145 2.31 -11.06 10.19
C TYR A 145 2.51 -10.51 11.60
N LEU A 146 3.12 -9.33 11.76
CA LEU A 146 3.24 -8.64 13.05
C LEU A 146 1.91 -8.08 13.54
N PHE A 147 0.87 -8.09 12.71
CA PHE A 147 -0.44 -7.49 12.98
C PHE A 147 -1.51 -8.56 13.20
N PRO A 148 -2.62 -8.19 13.86
CA PRO A 148 -3.75 -9.08 14.12
C PRO A 148 -4.23 -9.80 12.85
N LYS A 149 -4.48 -11.10 12.96
CA LYS A 149 -4.89 -11.95 11.82
C LYS A 149 -6.12 -11.38 11.09
N SER A 150 -7.06 -10.78 11.83
CA SER A 150 -8.31 -10.22 11.30
C SER A 150 -8.11 -9.13 10.25
N ILE A 151 -7.00 -8.35 10.33
CA ILE A 151 -6.72 -7.24 9.41
C ILE A 151 -5.67 -7.55 8.35
N ARG A 152 -4.96 -8.68 8.42
CA ARG A 152 -3.84 -9.00 7.52
C ARG A 152 -4.22 -8.88 6.05
N ARG A 153 -5.44 -9.34 5.69
CA ARG A 153 -5.94 -9.25 4.31
C ARG A 153 -6.08 -7.82 3.80
N SER A 154 -6.30 -6.88 4.70
CA SER A 154 -6.44 -5.45 4.36
C SER A 154 -5.12 -4.72 4.25
N ILE A 155 -4.04 -5.23 4.87
CA ILE A 155 -2.77 -4.54 5.00
C ILE A 155 -1.61 -5.15 4.19
N TYR A 156 -1.76 -6.33 3.60
CA TYR A 156 -0.76 -6.84 2.66
C TYR A 156 -0.97 -6.36 1.21
N THR A 157 -1.99 -5.52 0.98
CA THR A 157 -2.33 -4.98 -0.34
C THR A 157 -2.64 -3.49 -0.29
N THR A 158 -2.52 -2.82 -1.44
CA THR A 158 -2.95 -1.42 -1.65
C THR A 158 -4.34 -1.32 -2.30
N ASN A 159 -5.17 -2.35 -2.18
CA ASN A 159 -6.49 -2.40 -2.83
C ASN A 159 -7.40 -1.21 -2.47
N ILE A 160 -7.26 -0.65 -1.26
CA ILE A 160 -8.07 0.48 -0.80
C ILE A 160 -7.76 1.71 -1.67
N ILE A 161 -6.48 2.04 -1.84
CA ILE A 161 -6.08 3.19 -2.67
C ILE A 161 -6.31 2.90 -4.15
N GLU A 162 -6.11 1.66 -4.63
CA GLU A 162 -6.43 1.29 -6.01
C GLU A 162 -7.92 1.49 -6.34
N ASN A 163 -8.83 1.14 -5.42
CA ASN A 163 -10.26 1.34 -5.58
C ASN A 163 -10.63 2.82 -5.62
N TYR A 164 -10.05 3.64 -4.74
CA TYR A 164 -10.23 5.09 -4.80
C TYR A 164 -9.72 5.66 -6.12
N ASN A 165 -8.51 5.28 -6.55
CA ASN A 165 -7.93 5.72 -7.82
C ASN A 165 -8.78 5.32 -9.03
N LYS A 166 -9.38 4.13 -9.04
CA LYS A 166 -10.32 3.71 -10.10
C LYS A 166 -11.56 4.59 -10.14
N HIS A 167 -12.12 4.91 -8.98
CA HIS A 167 -13.27 5.81 -8.86
C HIS A 167 -12.94 7.21 -9.37
N LEU A 168 -11.85 7.77 -8.91
CA LEU A 168 -11.36 9.09 -9.31
C LEU A 168 -11.10 9.17 -10.82
N LYS A 169 -10.36 8.21 -11.38
CA LYS A 169 -10.08 8.12 -12.83
C LYS A 169 -11.36 8.01 -13.67
N LYS A 170 -12.37 7.26 -13.19
CA LYS A 170 -13.67 7.15 -13.89
C LYS A 170 -14.39 8.49 -13.94
N GLY A 171 -14.35 9.27 -12.84
CA GLY A 171 -14.95 10.59 -12.78
C GLY A 171 -14.19 11.61 -13.64
N ILE A 172 -12.86 11.58 -13.63
CA ILE A 172 -12.01 12.42 -14.49
C ILE A 172 -12.31 12.17 -15.97
N LYS A 173 -12.39 10.91 -16.38
CA LYS A 173 -12.73 10.54 -17.78
C LYS A 173 -14.10 11.03 -18.22
N LYS A 174 -15.11 11.09 -17.33
CA LYS A 174 -16.45 11.58 -17.65
C LYS A 174 -16.48 13.09 -17.92
N LYS A 175 -15.52 13.84 -17.41
CA LYS A 175 -15.41 15.29 -17.58
C LYS A 175 -14.61 15.69 -18.83
N GLU A 176 -14.07 14.69 -19.56
CA GLU A 176 -13.30 14.81 -20.81
C GLU A 176 -12.06 15.71 -20.68
N GLN A 177 -12.19 16.95 -20.21
CA GLN A 177 -11.07 17.89 -20.02
C GLN A 177 -11.26 18.76 -18.77
N PHE A 178 -10.16 19.12 -18.14
CA PHE A 178 -10.11 20.18 -17.14
C PHE A 178 -9.46 21.42 -17.77
N PRO A 179 -10.07 22.62 -17.66
CA PRO A 179 -9.55 23.81 -18.29
C PRO A 179 -8.19 24.24 -17.73
N ASN A 180 -7.88 23.87 -16.50
CA ASN A 180 -6.61 24.15 -15.84
C ASN A 180 -6.38 23.20 -14.65
N GLU A 181 -5.18 23.22 -14.10
CA GLU A 181 -4.76 22.44 -12.92
C GLU A 181 -5.64 22.71 -11.69
N GLN A 182 -6.00 23.97 -11.45
CA GLN A 182 -6.88 24.33 -10.32
C GLN A 182 -8.25 23.64 -10.40
N SER A 183 -8.78 23.44 -11.61
CA SER A 183 -10.04 22.76 -11.81
C SER A 183 -9.94 21.26 -11.51
N LEU A 184 -8.80 20.65 -11.87
CA LEU A 184 -8.48 19.26 -11.51
C LEU A 184 -8.31 19.15 -9.98
N ASN A 185 -7.55 20.03 -9.37
CA ASN A 185 -7.31 20.04 -7.93
C ASN A 185 -8.63 20.17 -7.14
N ARG A 186 -9.52 21.10 -7.53
CA ARG A 186 -10.87 21.22 -6.94
C ARG A 186 -11.68 19.93 -7.08
N TYR A 187 -11.59 19.27 -8.23
CA TYR A 187 -12.28 18.00 -8.42
C TYR A 187 -11.76 16.90 -7.49
N VAL A 188 -10.43 16.79 -7.35
CA VAL A 188 -9.80 15.82 -6.43
C VAL A 188 -10.18 16.14 -4.98
N CYS A 189 -10.20 17.45 -4.60
CA CYS A 189 -10.63 17.89 -3.28
C CYS A 189 -12.05 17.44 -2.96
N VAL A 190 -13.00 17.72 -3.84
CA VAL A 190 -14.40 17.31 -3.65
C VAL A 190 -14.51 15.78 -3.53
N SER A 191 -13.82 15.04 -4.41
CA SER A 191 -13.82 13.58 -4.37
C SER A 191 -13.23 13.04 -3.06
N ALA A 192 -12.18 13.66 -2.51
CA ALA A 192 -11.59 13.28 -1.23
C ALA A 192 -12.56 13.56 -0.07
N CYS A 193 -13.20 14.73 -0.06
CA CYS A 193 -14.22 15.07 0.94
C CYS A 193 -15.42 14.10 0.91
N GLU A 194 -15.93 13.79 -0.29
CA GLU A 194 -17.01 12.80 -0.46
C GLU A 194 -16.61 11.42 0.04
N TYR A 195 -15.37 11.01 -0.21
CA TYR A 195 -14.85 9.75 0.27
C TYR A 195 -14.79 9.72 1.80
N ASN A 196 -14.24 10.77 2.41
CA ASN A 196 -14.10 10.87 3.87
C ASN A 196 -15.48 10.89 4.56
N VAL A 197 -16.43 11.67 4.05
CA VAL A 197 -17.82 11.67 4.56
C VAL A 197 -18.47 10.28 4.43
N LYS A 198 -18.30 9.64 3.28
CA LYS A 198 -18.88 8.30 3.02
C LYS A 198 -18.38 7.24 3.98
N TYR A 199 -17.12 7.30 4.39
CA TYR A 199 -16.50 6.28 5.22
C TYR A 199 -16.33 6.67 6.68
N ALA A 200 -16.77 7.87 7.08
CA ALA A 200 -16.82 8.30 8.48
C ALA A 200 -17.72 7.35 9.29
N GLY A 201 -17.24 6.88 10.42
CA GLY A 201 -17.95 5.94 11.30
C GLY A 201 -18.08 4.51 10.74
N ILE A 202 -17.51 4.20 9.57
CA ILE A 202 -17.58 2.86 8.97
C ILE A 202 -16.25 2.13 9.18
N SER A 203 -16.25 1.15 10.08
CA SER A 203 -15.07 0.31 10.31
C SER A 203 -14.80 -0.62 9.11
N HIS A 204 -13.56 -0.61 8.62
CA HIS A 204 -13.10 -1.56 7.62
C HIS A 204 -13.02 -2.97 8.20
N TYR A 205 -13.25 -3.97 7.34
CA TYR A 205 -13.31 -5.38 7.74
C TYR A 205 -12.12 -5.80 8.60
N GLY A 206 -12.40 -6.41 9.75
CA GLY A 206 -11.45 -6.97 10.71
C GLY A 206 -10.90 -5.96 11.72
N PHE A 207 -10.99 -4.64 11.48
CA PHE A 207 -10.40 -3.63 12.37
C PHE A 207 -11.14 -3.50 13.71
N SER A 208 -12.47 -3.63 13.71
CA SER A 208 -13.25 -3.62 14.97
C SER A 208 -12.84 -4.78 15.90
N ILE A 209 -12.47 -5.93 15.34
CA ILE A 209 -11.97 -7.09 16.11
C ILE A 209 -10.55 -6.85 16.62
N ALA A 210 -9.71 -6.17 15.79
CA ALA A 210 -8.31 -5.92 16.09
C ALA A 210 -8.06 -4.68 16.97
N LYS A 211 -9.11 -3.90 17.30
CA LYS A 211 -8.97 -2.56 17.86
C LYS A 211 -8.11 -2.54 19.13
N GLU A 212 -8.43 -3.37 20.10
CA GLU A 212 -7.72 -3.45 21.39
C GLU A 212 -6.24 -3.83 21.19
N GLU A 213 -5.97 -4.83 20.33
CA GLU A 213 -4.59 -5.24 20.03
C GLU A 213 -3.80 -4.13 19.33
N LEU A 214 -4.44 -3.37 18.42
CA LEU A 214 -3.81 -2.21 17.76
C LEU A 214 -3.58 -1.03 18.72
N GLU A 215 -4.48 -0.80 19.68
CA GLU A 215 -4.30 0.20 20.75
C GLU A 215 -3.06 -0.16 21.60
N ASN A 216 -2.94 -1.41 22.05
CA ASN A 216 -1.80 -1.90 22.79
C ASN A 216 -0.49 -1.75 21.99
N MET A 217 -0.49 -2.09 20.70
CA MET A 217 0.67 -1.90 19.82
C MET A 217 1.10 -0.42 19.72
N ILE A 218 0.14 0.51 19.67
CA ILE A 218 0.45 1.96 19.67
C ILE A 218 1.08 2.37 21.01
N GLU A 219 0.55 1.91 22.12
CA GLU A 219 1.08 2.21 23.45
C GLU A 219 2.50 1.67 23.62
N GLU A 220 2.75 0.41 23.25
CA GLU A 220 4.08 -0.20 23.32
C GLU A 220 5.13 0.52 22.46
N ILE A 221 4.72 1.05 21.30
CA ILE A 221 5.65 1.67 20.35
C ILE A 221 5.87 3.15 20.67
N TYR A 222 4.84 3.87 21.16
CA TYR A 222 4.86 5.34 21.25
C TYR A 222 4.80 5.90 22.67
N ILE A 223 4.64 5.08 23.68
CA ILE A 223 4.78 5.44 25.09
C ILE A 223 6.08 4.87 25.63
#